data_ea46bed97aad8071ab95acb5308d8af2
#
_entry.id   ea46bed97aad8071ab95acb5308d8af2
#
_cell.length_a   1.000
_cell.length_b   1.000
_cell.length_c   1.000
_cell.angle_alpha   90.00
_cell.angle_beta   90.00
_cell.angle_gamma   90.00
#
_symmetry.space_group_name_H-M   'P 1'
#
loop_
_entity.id
_entity.type
_entity.pdbx_description
1 polymer ?
#
loop_
_entity_poly.entity_id
_entity_poly.type
_entity_poly.pdbx_seq_one_letter_code
_entity_poly.pdbx_strand_id
1 'polypeptide(L)'
;MRKILFVMPALYGGGAEKSLVNLLNLIDYKKYAVDLLLFKQEGLFLTQIPKEVRLLPLTVSLRYAYKIDMGMFGSLSGFKIGMLRLLGTVVCKVFYKEKAGQQRWVKCYKHCLPNLEGNYDIAVGFLEGEASYYVIDKVNAEKKILWIHNDFNEIKKNEDAKIYE
;
A
#
# COMPACT_ATOMS: atom_id res chain seq x y z
N MET A 1 14.41 20.34 -2.24
CA MET A 1 13.29 19.75 -3.01
C MET A 1 12.53 18.86 -2.06
N ARG A 2 11.21 19.04 -1.90
CA ARG A 2 10.39 18.24 -0.98
C ARG A 2 10.16 16.85 -1.55
N LYS A 3 10.19 15.86 -0.67
CA LYS A 3 10.08 14.44 -1.02
C LYS A 3 8.70 13.91 -0.69
N ILE A 4 7.98 13.46 -1.72
CA ILE A 4 6.62 12.94 -1.57
C ILE A 4 6.62 11.46 -1.91
N LEU A 5 5.99 10.66 -1.05
CA LEU A 5 5.71 9.25 -1.32
C LEU A 5 4.21 9.07 -1.57
N PHE A 6 3.86 8.39 -2.65
CA PHE A 6 2.54 7.81 -2.83
C PHE A 6 2.59 6.30 -2.64
N VAL A 7 1.61 5.76 -1.92
CA VAL A 7 1.46 4.31 -1.71
C VAL A 7 0.10 3.88 -2.24
N MET A 8 0.09 2.88 -3.10
CA MET A 8 -1.13 2.32 -3.69
C MET A 8 -0.99 0.81 -3.92
N PRO A 9 -2.07 0.02 -3.87
CA PRO A 9 -1.98 -1.42 -4.08
C PRO A 9 -1.50 -1.82 -5.48
N ALA A 10 -2.06 -1.24 -6.53
CA ALA A 10 -1.74 -1.50 -7.94
C ALA A 10 -2.33 -0.41 -8.83
N LEU A 11 -2.12 -0.47 -10.14
CA LEU A 11 -2.66 0.49 -11.13
C LEU A 11 -3.53 -0.22 -12.20
N TYR A 12 -4.51 -1.01 -11.76
CA TYR A 12 -5.29 -1.84 -12.68
C TYR A 12 -6.15 -1.03 -13.67
N GLY A 13 -7.17 -0.34 -13.26
CA GLY A 13 -8.06 0.35 -14.18
C GLY A 13 -9.23 1.07 -13.49
N GLY A 14 -9.17 1.24 -12.18
CA GLY A 14 -10.19 1.94 -11.42
C GLY A 14 -10.07 3.46 -11.43
N GLY A 15 -11.07 4.12 -10.89
CA GLY A 15 -11.12 5.59 -10.82
C GLY A 15 -10.04 6.18 -9.91
N ALA A 16 -9.72 5.52 -8.80
CA ALA A 16 -8.67 5.95 -7.88
C ALA A 16 -7.29 5.89 -8.53
N GLU A 17 -7.00 4.81 -9.26
CA GLU A 17 -5.74 4.62 -9.99
C GLU A 17 -5.57 5.67 -11.10
N LYS A 18 -6.64 5.93 -11.85
CA LYS A 18 -6.64 6.98 -12.87
C LYS A 18 -6.43 8.37 -12.25
N SER A 19 -7.07 8.63 -11.10
CA SER A 19 -6.90 9.87 -10.35
C SER A 19 -5.45 10.08 -9.91
N LEU A 20 -4.79 9.03 -9.39
CA LEU A 20 -3.38 9.09 -9.04
C LEU A 20 -2.51 9.42 -10.25
N VAL A 21 -2.68 8.70 -11.36
CA VAL A 21 -1.87 8.94 -12.56
C VAL A 21 -2.08 10.35 -13.11
N ASN A 22 -3.31 10.85 -13.12
CA ASN A 22 -3.59 12.24 -13.49
C ASN A 22 -2.90 13.22 -12.54
N LEU A 23 -2.95 13.01 -11.23
CA LEU A 23 -2.26 13.84 -10.25
C LEU A 23 -0.75 13.82 -10.49
N LEU A 24 -0.15 12.64 -10.70
CA LEU A 24 1.28 12.52 -10.99
C LEU A 24 1.68 13.31 -12.25
N ASN A 25 0.85 13.34 -13.28
CA ASN A 25 1.13 14.13 -14.50
C ASN A 25 1.01 15.66 -14.31
N LEU A 26 0.45 16.12 -13.20
CA LEU A 26 0.27 17.55 -12.89
C LEU A 26 1.31 18.09 -11.89
N ILE A 27 2.12 17.23 -11.28
CA ILE A 27 3.10 17.63 -10.26
C ILE A 27 4.26 18.43 -10.90
N ASP A 28 4.66 19.50 -10.23
CA ASP A 28 5.86 20.27 -10.58
C ASP A 28 7.12 19.56 -10.06
N TYR A 29 7.73 18.73 -10.89
CA TYR A 29 8.93 17.95 -10.56
C TYR A 29 10.20 18.81 -10.37
N LYS A 30 10.15 20.10 -10.63
CA LYS A 30 11.22 21.03 -10.24
C LYS A 30 11.20 21.34 -8.74
N LYS A 31 10.03 21.20 -8.10
CA LYS A 31 9.82 21.44 -6.66
C LYS A 31 9.75 20.17 -5.83
N TYR A 32 9.27 19.08 -6.41
CA TYR A 32 8.97 17.84 -5.71
C TYR A 32 9.70 16.65 -6.31
N ALA A 33 10.36 15.87 -5.45
CA ALA A 33 10.81 14.53 -5.79
C ALA A 33 9.72 13.53 -5.38
N VAL A 34 9.27 12.71 -6.31
CA VAL A 34 8.13 11.81 -6.11
C VAL A 34 8.57 10.36 -6.20
N ASP A 35 8.29 9.64 -5.13
CA ASP A 35 8.41 8.19 -5.08
C ASP A 35 7.02 7.55 -5.11
N LEU A 36 6.87 6.44 -5.81
CA LEU A 36 5.66 5.64 -5.87
C LEU A 36 5.95 4.22 -5.41
N LEU A 37 5.25 3.77 -4.37
CA LEU A 37 5.26 2.38 -3.93
C LEU A 37 3.95 1.71 -4.35
N LEU A 38 4.05 0.71 -5.20
CA LEU A 38 2.94 -0.17 -5.57
C LEU A 38 3.17 -1.54 -4.95
N PHE A 39 2.19 -2.09 -4.24
CA PHE A 39 2.29 -3.45 -3.68
C PHE A 39 2.31 -4.53 -4.76
N LYS A 40 1.72 -4.21 -5.92
CA LYS A 40 1.84 -4.97 -7.16
C LYS A 40 2.15 -4.02 -8.30
N GLN A 41 3.29 -4.22 -8.95
CA GLN A 41 3.68 -3.42 -10.11
C GLN A 41 3.00 -3.96 -11.37
N GLU A 42 1.68 -3.84 -11.40
CA GLU A 42 0.79 -4.38 -12.42
C GLU A 42 -0.35 -3.39 -12.72
N GLY A 43 -0.91 -3.45 -13.92
CA GLY A 43 -2.12 -2.73 -14.30
C GLY A 43 -1.96 -1.86 -15.55
N LEU A 44 -3.11 -1.47 -16.09
CA LEU A 44 -3.21 -0.71 -17.36
C LEU A 44 -2.54 0.67 -17.29
N PHE A 45 -2.54 1.30 -16.12
CA PHE A 45 -1.98 2.64 -15.95
C PHE A 45 -0.49 2.66 -15.63
N LEU A 46 0.16 1.50 -15.47
CA LEU A 46 1.58 1.44 -15.13
C LEU A 46 2.46 2.14 -16.17
N THR A 47 2.11 2.03 -17.45
CA THR A 47 2.83 2.66 -18.56
C THR A 47 2.59 4.18 -18.69
N GLN A 48 1.62 4.70 -17.94
CA GLN A 48 1.26 6.13 -17.96
C GLN A 48 1.89 6.91 -16.81
N ILE A 49 2.70 6.25 -15.97
CA ILE A 49 3.46 6.91 -14.90
C ILE A 49 4.51 7.83 -15.55
N PRO A 50 4.59 9.12 -15.15
CA PRO A 50 5.64 10.00 -15.61
C PRO A 50 7.03 9.44 -15.29
N LYS A 51 7.99 9.64 -16.19
CA LYS A 51 9.38 9.17 -16.04
C LYS A 51 10.14 9.82 -14.87
N GLU A 52 9.66 10.95 -14.41
CA GLU A 52 10.18 11.69 -13.25
C GLU A 52 9.82 11.01 -11.93
N VAL A 53 8.81 10.16 -11.90
CA VAL A 53 8.38 9.40 -10.73
C VAL A 53 9.31 8.20 -10.55
N ARG A 54 9.92 8.10 -9.37
CA ARG A 54 10.70 6.93 -9.02
C ARG A 54 9.80 5.83 -8.50
N LEU A 55 9.58 4.78 -9.31
CA LEU A 55 8.91 3.56 -8.85
C LEU A 55 9.85 2.78 -7.92
N LEU A 56 9.43 2.59 -6.67
CA LEU A 56 10.24 1.92 -5.67
C LEU A 56 10.25 0.40 -5.89
N PRO A 57 11.40 -0.27 -5.73
CA PRO A 57 11.47 -1.72 -5.81
C PRO A 57 10.72 -2.36 -4.64
N LEU A 58 10.08 -3.49 -4.90
CA LEU A 58 9.42 -4.27 -3.87
C LEU A 58 10.44 -5.10 -3.09
N THR A 59 10.42 -5.01 -1.78
CA THR A 59 11.13 -5.98 -0.94
C THR A 59 10.52 -7.38 -1.13
N VAL A 60 11.30 -8.42 -0.87
CA VAL A 60 10.85 -9.83 -0.94
C VAL A 60 9.59 -10.02 -0.11
N SER A 61 9.58 -9.47 1.12
CA SER A 61 8.45 -9.57 2.04
C SER A 61 7.19 -8.90 1.51
N LEU A 62 7.33 -7.69 0.96
CA LEU A 62 6.19 -6.94 0.42
C LEU A 62 5.63 -7.63 -0.83
N ARG A 63 6.50 -8.12 -1.71
CA ARG A 63 6.10 -8.86 -2.90
C ARG A 63 5.24 -10.06 -2.54
N TYR A 64 5.69 -10.94 -1.63
CA TYR A 64 4.95 -12.16 -1.28
C TYR A 64 3.75 -11.93 -0.36
N ALA A 65 3.68 -10.80 0.33
CA ALA A 65 2.46 -10.40 1.03
C ALA A 65 1.29 -10.16 0.06
N TYR A 66 1.58 -9.71 -1.16
CA TYR A 66 0.54 -9.33 -2.14
C TYR A 66 0.49 -10.21 -3.39
N LYS A 67 1.56 -10.92 -3.74
CA LYS A 67 1.61 -11.83 -4.89
C LYS A 67 2.14 -13.20 -4.46
N ILE A 68 1.38 -14.25 -4.78
CA ILE A 68 1.85 -15.64 -4.63
C ILE A 68 2.40 -16.07 -5.99
N ASP A 69 3.67 -16.43 -6.03
CA ASP A 69 4.30 -17.06 -7.18
C ASP A 69 5.25 -18.18 -6.72
N MET A 70 5.73 -19.00 -7.66
CA MET A 70 6.62 -20.13 -7.36
C MET A 70 7.94 -19.72 -6.72
N GLY A 71 8.40 -18.49 -6.94
CA GLY A 71 9.60 -17.94 -6.30
C GLY A 71 9.49 -17.81 -4.78
N MET A 72 8.26 -17.80 -4.24
CA MET A 72 8.01 -17.79 -2.79
C MET A 72 8.67 -18.98 -2.08
N PHE A 73 8.70 -20.14 -2.71
CA PHE A 73 9.31 -21.34 -2.15
C PHE A 73 10.85 -21.34 -2.20
N GLY A 74 11.45 -20.42 -2.96
CA GLY A 74 12.90 -20.27 -3.07
C GLY A 74 13.56 -19.52 -1.92
N SER A 75 12.80 -18.96 -0.97
CA SER A 75 13.36 -18.28 0.20
C SER A 75 12.56 -18.57 1.47
N LEU A 76 13.28 -18.72 2.60
CA LEU A 76 12.65 -18.97 3.91
C LEU A 76 11.72 -17.82 4.32
N SER A 77 12.10 -16.57 4.04
CA SER A 77 11.28 -15.38 4.30
C SER A 77 10.02 -15.36 3.43
N GLY A 78 10.13 -15.69 2.15
CA GLY A 78 9.00 -15.79 1.24
C GLY A 78 8.00 -16.85 1.68
N PHE A 79 8.49 -18.03 2.03
CA PHE A 79 7.65 -19.12 2.54
C PHE A 79 6.91 -18.73 3.82
N LYS A 80 7.62 -18.16 4.82
CA LYS A 80 7.00 -17.71 6.08
C LYS A 80 5.88 -16.69 5.83
N ILE A 81 6.12 -15.69 4.99
CA ILE A 81 5.12 -14.64 4.68
C ILE A 81 3.94 -15.22 3.91
N GLY A 82 4.19 -16.12 2.96
CA GLY A 82 3.13 -16.80 2.22
C GLY A 82 2.22 -17.63 3.14
N MET A 83 2.80 -18.40 4.04
CA MET A 83 2.06 -19.15 5.06
C MET A 83 1.26 -18.23 5.97
N LEU A 84 1.87 -17.14 6.44
CA LEU A 84 1.22 -16.16 7.32
C LEU A 84 0.06 -15.47 6.61
N ARG A 85 0.22 -15.18 5.32
CA ARG A 85 -0.85 -14.63 4.47
C ARG A 85 -2.02 -15.61 4.34
N LEU A 86 -1.74 -16.88 4.06
CA LEU A 86 -2.78 -17.89 3.87
C LEU A 86 -3.56 -18.11 5.18
N LEU A 87 -2.85 -18.46 6.24
CA LEU A 87 -3.44 -18.72 7.55
C LEU A 87 -4.13 -17.46 8.11
N GLY A 88 -3.45 -16.31 8.06
CA GLY A 88 -4.01 -15.05 8.52
C GLY A 88 -5.27 -14.63 7.75
N THR A 89 -5.33 -14.90 6.44
CA THR A 89 -6.53 -14.63 5.63
C THR A 89 -7.68 -15.54 6.05
N VAL A 90 -7.44 -16.84 6.22
CA VAL A 90 -8.49 -17.78 6.63
C VAL A 90 -9.00 -17.43 8.03
N VAL A 91 -8.10 -17.29 8.99
CA VAL A 91 -8.45 -16.96 10.38
C VAL A 91 -9.20 -15.63 10.46
N CYS A 92 -8.68 -14.58 9.81
CA CYS A 92 -9.34 -13.28 9.87
C CYS A 92 -10.70 -13.28 9.17
N LYS A 93 -10.89 -13.98 8.05
CA LYS A 93 -12.19 -14.12 7.40
C LYS A 93 -13.21 -14.86 8.28
N VAL A 94 -12.80 -15.93 8.94
CA VAL A 94 -13.70 -16.71 9.79
C VAL A 94 -14.14 -15.92 11.02
N PHE A 95 -13.20 -15.27 11.72
CA PHE A 95 -13.49 -14.63 13.01
C PHE A 95 -13.92 -13.16 12.90
N TYR A 96 -13.48 -12.42 11.86
CA TYR A 96 -13.69 -10.96 11.77
C TYR A 96 -14.52 -10.53 10.55
N LYS A 97 -14.93 -11.46 9.69
CA LYS A 97 -15.82 -11.21 8.54
C LYS A 97 -15.46 -9.94 7.75
N GLU A 98 -16.28 -8.92 7.87
CA GLU A 98 -16.13 -7.65 7.14
C GLU A 98 -14.84 -6.88 7.51
N LYS A 99 -14.39 -6.97 8.76
CA LYS A 99 -13.13 -6.36 9.24
C LYS A 99 -11.88 -7.21 8.97
N ALA A 100 -12.00 -8.28 8.19
CA ALA A 100 -10.91 -9.25 7.99
C ALA A 100 -9.64 -8.61 7.38
N GLY A 101 -9.78 -7.65 6.48
CA GLY A 101 -8.65 -6.94 5.87
C GLY A 101 -7.83 -6.17 6.90
N GLN A 102 -8.50 -5.34 7.69
CA GLN A 102 -7.88 -4.57 8.76
C GLN A 102 -7.25 -5.46 9.83
N GLN A 103 -7.98 -6.50 10.27
CA GLN A 103 -7.48 -7.40 11.30
C GLN A 103 -6.27 -8.22 10.82
N ARG A 104 -6.22 -8.57 9.53
CA ARG A 104 -5.04 -9.18 8.91
C ARG A 104 -3.85 -8.23 8.95
N TRP A 105 -4.05 -6.93 8.68
CA TRP A 105 -3.01 -5.93 8.81
C TRP A 105 -2.51 -5.89 10.26
N VAL A 106 -3.38 -5.59 11.21
CA VAL A 106 -3.03 -5.38 12.62
C VAL A 106 -2.36 -6.60 13.24
N LYS A 107 -2.83 -7.82 12.95
CA LYS A 107 -2.34 -9.05 13.59
C LYS A 107 -1.18 -9.72 12.86
N CYS A 108 -1.04 -9.48 11.55
CA CYS A 108 -0.06 -10.17 10.73
C CYS A 108 0.91 -9.21 10.04
N TYR A 109 0.44 -8.39 9.12
CA TYR A 109 1.30 -7.63 8.22
C TYR A 109 2.08 -6.53 8.92
N LYS A 110 1.48 -5.84 9.88
CA LYS A 110 2.15 -4.83 10.69
C LYS A 110 3.45 -5.33 11.35
N HIS A 111 3.50 -6.61 11.74
CA HIS A 111 4.65 -7.18 12.44
C HIS A 111 5.67 -7.85 11.49
N CYS A 112 5.26 -8.21 10.29
CA CYS A 112 6.06 -9.00 9.36
C CYS A 112 6.63 -8.19 8.19
N LEU A 113 5.97 -7.11 7.80
CA LEU A 113 6.46 -6.25 6.74
C LEU A 113 7.53 -5.30 7.27
N PRO A 114 8.60 -5.06 6.49
CA PRO A 114 9.64 -4.12 6.87
C PRO A 114 9.11 -2.68 6.81
N ASN A 115 9.76 -1.81 7.58
CA ASN A 115 9.61 -0.37 7.41
C ASN A 115 10.19 0.04 6.06
N LEU A 116 9.60 1.04 5.44
CA LEU A 116 10.15 1.63 4.23
C LEU A 116 11.39 2.46 4.59
N GLU A 117 12.49 2.22 3.89
CA GLU A 117 13.71 2.99 4.07
C GLU A 117 13.55 4.40 3.51
N GLY A 118 14.16 5.37 4.18
CA GLY A 118 14.16 6.78 3.81
C GLY A 118 13.17 7.62 4.61
N ASN A 119 13.33 8.93 4.44
CA ASN A 119 12.49 9.95 5.08
C ASN A 119 11.76 10.74 4.01
N TYR A 120 10.52 11.10 4.29
CA TYR A 120 9.66 11.87 3.41
C TYR A 120 9.12 13.11 4.11
N ASP A 121 8.95 14.20 3.37
CA ASP A 121 8.21 15.35 3.89
C ASP A 121 6.71 15.02 3.94
N ILE A 122 6.23 14.31 2.93
CA ILE A 122 4.82 13.90 2.84
C ILE A 122 4.74 12.44 2.38
N ALA A 123 3.91 11.65 3.06
CA ALA A 123 3.54 10.31 2.61
C ALA A 123 2.02 10.21 2.46
N VAL A 124 1.56 9.72 1.31
CA VAL A 124 0.15 9.63 0.94
C VAL A 124 -0.25 8.17 0.74
N GLY A 125 -1.13 7.65 1.59
CA GLY A 125 -1.87 6.43 1.31
C GLY A 125 -3.02 6.77 0.35
N PHE A 126 -2.83 6.49 -0.95
CA PHE A 126 -3.74 6.97 -2.00
C PHE A 126 -4.92 6.01 -2.24
N LEU A 127 -5.26 5.24 -1.26
CA LEU A 127 -6.46 4.41 -1.18
C LEU A 127 -6.68 4.02 0.29
N GLU A 128 -7.93 3.84 0.66
CA GLU A 128 -8.29 3.25 1.96
C GLU A 128 -7.74 1.82 2.10
N GLY A 129 -7.70 1.31 3.33
CA GLY A 129 -7.22 -0.02 3.64
C GLY A 129 -5.69 -0.13 3.70
N GLU A 130 -5.12 -1.17 3.10
CA GLU A 130 -3.72 -1.56 3.31
C GLU A 130 -2.69 -0.50 2.89
N ALA A 131 -2.98 0.32 1.88
CA ALA A 131 -2.10 1.43 1.49
C ALA A 131 -2.01 2.49 2.60
N SER A 132 -3.15 2.85 3.16
CA SER A 132 -3.25 3.77 4.30
C SER A 132 -2.56 3.19 5.55
N TYR A 133 -2.80 1.93 5.87
CA TYR A 133 -2.17 1.27 7.03
C TYR A 133 -0.65 1.20 6.89
N TYR A 134 -0.15 0.93 5.68
CA TYR A 134 1.28 0.92 5.41
C TYR A 134 1.92 2.28 5.65
N VAL A 135 1.28 3.35 5.19
CA VAL A 135 1.77 4.72 5.42
C VAL A 135 1.79 5.05 6.92
N ILE A 136 0.75 4.66 7.66
CA ILE A 136 0.68 4.91 9.11
C ILE A 136 1.83 4.19 9.84
N ASP A 137 1.98 2.89 9.59
CA ASP A 137 2.79 2.01 10.42
C ASP A 137 4.22 1.82 9.93
N LYS A 138 4.50 2.03 8.63
CA LYS A 138 5.74 1.58 7.97
C LYS A 138 6.54 2.67 7.28
N VAL A 139 6.00 3.88 7.18
CA VAL A 139 6.65 5.00 6.50
C VAL A 139 7.07 6.05 7.51
N ASN A 140 8.32 6.51 7.43
CA ASN A 140 8.78 7.68 8.15
C ASN A 140 8.53 8.94 7.30
N ALA A 141 7.63 9.81 7.76
CA ALA A 141 7.28 11.05 7.08
C ALA A 141 6.86 12.12 8.10
N GLU A 142 7.18 13.38 7.79
CA GLU A 142 6.76 14.52 8.62
C GLU A 142 5.23 14.68 8.62
N LYS A 143 4.62 14.47 7.45
CA LYS A 143 3.16 14.52 7.28
C LYS A 143 2.66 13.26 6.57
N LYS A 144 1.65 12.63 7.16
CA LYS A 144 0.96 11.49 6.58
C LYS A 144 -0.45 11.90 6.17
N ILE A 145 -0.85 11.56 4.94
CA ILE A 145 -2.16 11.87 4.37
C ILE A 145 -2.80 10.56 3.96
N LEU A 146 -4.04 10.35 4.37
CA LEU A 146 -4.83 9.20 3.98
C LEU A 146 -5.92 9.67 3.03
N TRP A 147 -5.84 9.25 1.78
CA TRP A 147 -6.79 9.65 0.75
C TRP A 147 -7.84 8.57 0.58
N ILE A 148 -9.07 8.90 0.93
CA ILE A 148 -10.22 7.99 0.86
C ILE A 148 -11.00 8.30 -0.42
N HIS A 149 -11.24 7.28 -1.24
CA HIS A 149 -11.96 7.40 -2.50
C HIS A 149 -13.41 6.91 -2.43
N ASN A 150 -13.76 6.11 -1.42
CA ASN A 150 -15.11 5.62 -1.19
C ASN A 150 -15.84 6.44 -0.12
N ASP A 151 -17.16 6.26 -0.04
CA ASP A 151 -17.96 6.88 1.03
C ASP A 151 -17.45 6.39 2.40
N PHE A 152 -17.07 7.33 3.25
CA PHE A 152 -16.56 7.04 4.59
C PHE A 152 -17.54 6.25 5.46
N ASN A 153 -18.86 6.45 5.27
CA ASN A 153 -19.87 5.70 6.00
C ASN A 153 -19.93 4.22 5.59
N GLU A 154 -19.62 3.91 4.34
CA GLU A 154 -19.51 2.52 3.89
C GLU A 154 -18.23 1.87 4.41
N ILE A 155 -17.13 2.63 4.51
CA ILE A 155 -15.86 2.15 5.08
C ILE A 155 -16.04 1.80 6.56
N LYS A 156 -16.78 2.60 7.33
CA LYS A 156 -17.04 2.34 8.76
C LYS A 156 -17.69 0.97 9.03
N LYS A 157 -18.45 0.43 8.08
CA LYS A 157 -19.04 -0.90 8.22
C LYS A 157 -17.99 -2.00 8.20
N ASN A 158 -16.96 -1.82 7.40
CA ASN A 158 -15.94 -2.83 7.09
C ASN A 158 -14.63 -2.65 7.85
N GLU A 159 -14.40 -1.46 8.43
CA GLU A 159 -13.15 -1.11 9.09
C GLU A 159 -13.41 -0.30 10.38
N ASP A 160 -12.44 -0.31 11.29
CA ASP A 160 -12.48 0.56 12.46
C ASP A 160 -12.08 1.98 12.03
N ALA A 161 -13.04 2.90 12.10
CA ALA A 161 -12.82 4.29 11.69
C ALA A 161 -11.69 4.99 12.46
N LYS A 162 -11.40 4.54 13.69
CA LYS A 162 -10.31 5.09 14.52
C LYS A 162 -8.93 5.01 13.89
N ILE A 163 -8.76 4.18 12.87
CA ILE A 163 -7.48 4.09 12.17
C ILE A 163 -7.24 5.31 11.25
N TYR A 164 -8.32 6.05 10.93
CA TYR A 164 -8.29 7.22 10.07
C TYR A 164 -8.43 8.54 10.85
N GLU A 165 -8.67 8.49 12.15
CA GLU A 165 -8.70 9.62 13.09
C GLU A 165 -7.32 9.87 13.71
#